data_ce222471e12d4b11c87f510de59a947c
#
_entry.id   ce222471e12d4b11c87f510de59a947c
#
_cell.length_a   1.000
_cell.length_b   1.000
_cell.length_c   1.000
_cell.angle_alpha   90.00
_cell.angle_beta   90.00
_cell.angle_gamma   90.00
#
_symmetry.space_group_name_H-M   'P 1'
#
loop_
_entity.id
_entity.type
_entity.pdbx_description
1 polymer ?
#
loop_
_entity_poly.entity_id
_entity_poly.type
_entity_poly.pdbx_seq_one_letter_code
_entity_poly.pdbx_strand_id
1 'polypeptide(L)'
;MADGGDALPVGLPPRGGPLGRSRGRLSASALTTYLRCPRQWLLLYQAGMQGPTRPSQILGVVLEEAFCELLMMHPPEEVEGVDGLRHWALPLIVSLASKAHLAGERAWEESLWNVEDEAWSDLSLETLIARLQAGLDLFLVEVKACFDADGGPYLSSMRQGEQPFEVPAPCQSAPPSFPLPDKVPDAALRRWPMSESPVWQPQGAPVKWNEAWECARPWFKDPRVHQPQRLYHPEGWASGELDLVLRWDGRIRIVDIKSGRPGSAFASSLEHQLRFYAWLWHETHDGQHASGMEGWYLDGAARVSYDVPDADEINRLSSQYAGIHQDMQTMVEGVLPFPVPPDLACDGLAAGCGWCSLSKDGNGEWNGSTFLSLVQDIPNVSLNSPYQPLSFIQGRVAVKGRLTGTWGPLPNHFGEPVLGAVLVVGEQHITIEESEPGAFPTLHSHHEQDVVLLDVLPGVWRDQPRLYLDERSSMIRDGENKLQPPDVQFTRLGLLRTRANVTGHVLSIGGRSGVRVDGKPWSMVSFILWDGASIAEVVAFGSSINQRLLDLRPGDEIRMTGVEIGWRSGVLQLRIDNRKTRIETASKS
;
A
#
# COMPACT_ATOMS: atom_id res chain seq x y z
N MET A 1 -37.19 15.15 -1.33
CA MET A 1 -36.64 14.90 -0.01
C MET A 1 -35.24 14.38 -0.29
N ALA A 2 -34.22 15.18 -0.05
CA ALA A 2 -32.85 14.74 -0.22
C ALA A 2 -32.58 13.71 0.88
N ASP A 3 -32.37 12.48 0.49
CA ASP A 3 -31.88 11.45 1.40
C ASP A 3 -30.60 11.97 2.04
N GLY A 4 -30.62 12.03 3.36
CA GLY A 4 -29.44 12.34 4.14
C GLY A 4 -28.45 11.20 3.97
N GLY A 5 -27.61 11.32 2.95
CA GLY A 5 -26.45 10.44 2.83
C GLY A 5 -25.63 10.56 4.11
N ASP A 6 -25.19 9.44 4.64
CA ASP A 6 -24.36 9.38 5.82
C ASP A 6 -23.13 10.28 5.64
N ALA A 7 -23.03 11.30 6.49
CA ALA A 7 -21.88 12.22 6.43
C ALA A 7 -20.61 11.45 6.74
N LEU A 8 -19.55 11.68 5.95
CA LEU A 8 -18.24 11.11 6.25
C LEU A 8 -17.75 11.60 7.59
N PRO A 9 -17.15 10.72 8.41
CA PRO A 9 -16.53 11.12 9.65
C PRO A 9 -15.48 12.20 9.43
N VAL A 10 -15.47 13.21 10.29
CA VAL A 10 -14.40 14.21 10.30
C VAL A 10 -13.06 13.52 10.61
N GLY A 11 -12.01 13.91 9.95
CA GLY A 11 -10.69 13.28 10.11
C GLY A 11 -10.31 12.29 9.01
N LEU A 12 -11.24 11.97 8.10
CA LEU A 12 -10.85 11.29 6.86
C LEU A 12 -10.01 12.22 5.99
N PRO A 13 -9.01 11.69 5.28
CA PRO A 13 -8.21 12.51 4.41
C PRO A 13 -9.08 13.07 3.28
N PRO A 14 -8.90 14.31 2.92
CA PRO A 14 -9.56 14.87 1.74
C PRO A 14 -9.03 14.30 0.44
N ARG A 15 -7.87 13.70 0.44
CA ARG A 15 -7.28 13.05 -0.73
C ARG A 15 -6.49 11.82 -0.33
N GLY A 16 -6.70 10.83 -1.11
CA GLY A 16 -5.84 9.74 -1.36
C GLY A 16 -5.34 9.00 -0.21
N GLY A 17 -4.54 8.21 -0.33
CA GLY A 17 -3.88 7.21 0.38
C GLY A 17 -4.45 6.92 1.74
N PRO A 18 -4.80 5.70 1.96
CA PRO A 18 -4.97 5.23 3.29
C PRO A 18 -3.65 5.43 3.97
N LEU A 19 -3.67 5.84 5.14
CA LEU A 19 -2.67 5.70 6.15
C LEU A 19 -1.43 4.92 5.69
N GLY A 20 -0.60 5.56 4.85
CA GLY A 20 0.64 5.00 4.33
C GLY A 20 0.56 4.00 3.17
N ARG A 21 -0.58 3.80 2.54
CA ARG A 21 -0.64 2.95 1.34
C ARG A 21 -0.57 3.75 0.07
N SER A 22 -1.11 3.98 -0.84
CA SER A 22 -0.80 4.49 -2.18
C SER A 22 -0.90 6.00 -2.38
N ARG A 23 -0.86 6.83 -1.35
CA ARG A 23 -0.85 8.31 -1.46
C ARG A 23 -1.80 8.88 -2.55
N GLY A 24 -3.00 8.34 -2.65
CA GLY A 24 -3.96 8.75 -3.66
C GLY A 24 -3.74 8.22 -5.07
N ARG A 25 -2.74 7.34 -5.26
CA ARG A 25 -2.52 6.70 -6.56
C ARG A 25 -3.51 5.58 -6.80
N LEU A 26 -3.96 5.50 -8.05
CA LEU A 26 -4.72 4.35 -8.50
C LEU A 26 -3.80 3.13 -8.60
N SER A 27 -4.20 2.02 -8.01
CA SER A 27 -3.55 0.71 -8.15
C SER A 27 -4.55 -0.32 -8.63
N ALA A 28 -4.08 -1.45 -9.17
CA ALA A 28 -4.95 -2.53 -9.63
C ALA A 28 -5.92 -2.98 -8.53
N SER A 29 -5.44 -3.17 -7.30
CA SER A 29 -6.28 -3.58 -6.17
C SER A 29 -7.25 -2.48 -5.73
N ALA A 30 -6.85 -1.20 -5.76
CA ALA A 30 -7.75 -0.09 -5.47
C ALA A 30 -8.84 0.03 -6.55
N LEU A 31 -8.46 -0.06 -7.83
CA LEU A 31 -9.38 -0.05 -8.95
C LEU A 31 -10.42 -1.19 -8.85
N THR A 32 -9.97 -2.42 -8.68
CA THR A 32 -10.86 -3.58 -8.60
C THR A 32 -11.79 -3.51 -7.39
N THR A 33 -11.30 -2.99 -6.27
CA THR A 33 -12.15 -2.77 -5.09
C THR A 33 -13.17 -1.68 -5.34
N TYR A 34 -12.77 -0.57 -5.96
CA TYR A 34 -13.66 0.54 -6.30
C TYR A 34 -14.76 0.11 -7.27
N LEU A 35 -14.38 -0.57 -8.36
CA LEU A 35 -15.34 -1.08 -9.36
C LEU A 35 -16.34 -2.06 -8.75
N ARG A 36 -15.91 -2.83 -7.75
CA ARG A 36 -16.78 -3.76 -7.02
C ARG A 36 -17.68 -3.03 -6.03
N CYS A 37 -17.11 -2.14 -5.22
CA CYS A 37 -17.84 -1.37 -4.22
C CYS A 37 -17.05 -0.11 -3.82
N PRO A 38 -17.48 1.10 -4.26
CA PRO A 38 -16.85 2.36 -3.87
C PRO A 38 -16.83 2.58 -2.36
N ARG A 39 -17.85 2.12 -1.62
CA ARG A 39 -17.91 2.19 -0.14
C ARG A 39 -16.81 1.33 0.49
N GLN A 40 -16.61 0.10 0.03
CA GLN A 40 -15.53 -0.76 0.49
C GLN A 40 -14.16 -0.13 0.22
N TRP A 41 -13.98 0.42 -0.97
CA TRP A 41 -12.76 1.16 -1.31
C TRP A 41 -12.51 2.31 -0.33
N LEU A 42 -13.51 3.12 -0.04
CA LEU A 42 -13.39 4.24 0.91
C LEU A 42 -12.94 3.75 2.30
N LEU A 43 -13.58 2.72 2.84
CA LEU A 43 -13.27 2.18 4.16
C LEU A 43 -11.86 1.58 4.21
N LEU A 44 -11.47 0.80 3.21
CA LEU A 44 -10.17 0.12 3.19
C LEU A 44 -9.02 1.08 2.83
N TYR A 45 -9.22 1.95 1.83
CA TYR A 45 -8.14 2.76 1.26
C TYR A 45 -8.09 4.19 1.79
N GLN A 46 -9.20 4.76 2.18
CA GLN A 46 -9.24 6.12 2.73
C GLN A 46 -9.29 6.12 4.26
N ALA A 47 -10.19 5.37 4.86
CA ALA A 47 -10.27 5.26 6.31
C ALA A 47 -9.19 4.36 6.92
N GLY A 48 -8.47 3.58 6.09
CA GLY A 48 -7.40 2.69 6.56
C GLY A 48 -7.89 1.52 7.39
N MET A 49 -9.16 1.19 7.32
CA MET A 49 -9.73 0.04 8.01
C MET A 49 -9.18 -1.24 7.40
N GLN A 50 -8.85 -2.20 8.23
CA GLN A 50 -8.41 -3.53 7.81
C GLN A 50 -9.40 -4.55 8.35
N GLY A 51 -9.70 -5.56 7.56
CA GLY A 51 -10.41 -6.74 8.03
C GLY A 51 -9.46 -7.69 8.77
N PRO A 52 -9.99 -8.73 9.40
CA PRO A 52 -9.18 -9.76 10.00
C PRO A 52 -8.32 -10.47 8.95
N THR A 53 -7.12 -10.86 9.34
CA THR A 53 -6.19 -11.60 8.50
C THR A 53 -6.71 -13.01 8.25
N ARG A 54 -6.66 -13.48 7.02
CA ARG A 54 -7.02 -14.85 6.62
C ARG A 54 -5.79 -15.64 6.21
N PRO A 55 -5.73 -16.95 6.48
CA PRO A 55 -4.64 -17.82 6.03
C PRO A 55 -4.40 -17.75 4.51
N SER A 56 -5.48 -17.63 3.72
CA SER A 56 -5.40 -17.52 2.26
C SER A 56 -4.66 -16.26 1.77
N GLN A 57 -4.74 -15.15 2.50
CA GLN A 57 -4.00 -13.91 2.18
C GLN A 57 -2.51 -14.09 2.43
N ILE A 58 -2.14 -14.67 3.57
CA ILE A 58 -0.75 -14.98 3.89
C ILE A 58 -0.18 -15.97 2.88
N LEU A 59 -0.94 -17.02 2.58
CA LEU A 59 -0.55 -18.06 1.63
C LEU A 59 -0.22 -17.49 0.25
N GLY A 60 -1.01 -16.54 -0.25
CA GLY A 60 -0.74 -15.86 -1.52
C GLY A 60 0.65 -15.21 -1.52
N VAL A 61 0.97 -14.45 -0.48
CA VAL A 61 2.25 -13.74 -0.36
C VAL A 61 3.44 -14.70 -0.25
N VAL A 62 3.37 -15.68 0.66
CA VAL A 62 4.52 -16.59 0.89
C VAL A 62 4.76 -17.54 -0.27
N LEU A 63 3.71 -17.94 -1.02
CA LEU A 63 3.85 -18.76 -2.22
C LEU A 63 4.44 -17.96 -3.39
N GLU A 64 3.99 -16.73 -3.61
CA GLU A 64 4.55 -15.84 -4.63
C GLU A 64 6.04 -15.61 -4.38
N GLU A 65 6.43 -15.26 -3.15
CA GLU A 65 7.83 -15.07 -2.78
C GLU A 65 8.66 -16.35 -2.99
N ALA A 66 8.17 -17.50 -2.55
CA ALA A 66 8.86 -18.77 -2.72
C ALA A 66 8.98 -19.19 -4.19
N PHE A 67 7.96 -18.95 -4.98
CA PHE A 67 7.99 -19.23 -6.43
C PHE A 67 8.98 -18.32 -7.16
N CYS A 68 8.97 -17.02 -6.86
CA CYS A 68 9.96 -16.09 -7.39
C CYS A 68 11.40 -16.49 -6.98
N GLU A 69 11.60 -16.94 -5.75
CA GLU A 69 12.90 -17.45 -5.28
C GLU A 69 13.33 -18.72 -6.05
N LEU A 70 12.40 -19.62 -6.36
CA LEU A 70 12.66 -20.78 -7.21
C LEU A 70 13.11 -20.37 -8.62
N LEU A 71 12.43 -19.39 -9.23
CA LEU A 71 12.77 -18.88 -10.55
C LEU A 71 14.17 -18.26 -10.61
N MET A 72 14.73 -17.83 -9.48
CA MET A 72 16.07 -17.26 -9.39
C MET A 72 17.18 -18.31 -9.33
N MET A 73 16.83 -19.58 -9.09
CA MET A 73 17.82 -20.66 -9.03
C MET A 73 18.33 -21.01 -10.43
N HIS A 74 19.57 -21.45 -10.50
CA HIS A 74 20.24 -21.80 -11.74
C HIS A 74 20.37 -23.32 -11.84
N PRO A 75 19.73 -23.98 -12.83
CA PRO A 75 19.94 -25.41 -13.06
C PRO A 75 21.40 -25.68 -13.47
N PRO A 76 21.99 -26.79 -13.03
CA PRO A 76 23.31 -27.20 -13.51
C PRO A 76 23.28 -27.61 -14.98
N GLU A 77 24.44 -27.51 -15.64
CA GLU A 77 24.59 -27.75 -17.08
C GLU A 77 24.20 -29.17 -17.51
N GLU A 78 24.33 -30.13 -16.61
CA GLU A 78 24.07 -31.56 -16.86
C GLU A 78 22.58 -31.92 -16.86
N VAL A 79 21.72 -30.99 -16.51
CA VAL A 79 20.27 -31.24 -16.49
C VAL A 79 19.75 -31.40 -17.92
N GLU A 80 19.07 -32.52 -18.17
CA GLU A 80 18.51 -32.87 -19.46
C GLU A 80 16.99 -33.02 -19.38
N GLY A 81 16.28 -32.31 -20.25
CA GLY A 81 14.85 -32.42 -20.42
C GLY A 81 14.03 -31.74 -19.30
N VAL A 82 12.73 -31.66 -19.54
CA VAL A 82 11.75 -31.12 -18.57
C VAL A 82 11.73 -31.95 -17.30
N ASP A 83 11.84 -33.28 -17.40
CA ASP A 83 11.84 -34.16 -16.23
C ASP A 83 13.12 -34.03 -15.41
N GLY A 84 14.27 -33.78 -16.07
CA GLY A 84 15.52 -33.45 -15.39
C GLY A 84 15.43 -32.15 -14.59
N LEU A 85 14.86 -31.11 -15.19
CA LEU A 85 14.60 -29.85 -14.50
C LEU A 85 13.63 -30.03 -13.32
N ARG A 86 12.55 -30.80 -13.52
CA ARG A 86 11.61 -31.10 -12.43
C ARG A 86 12.29 -31.85 -11.28
N HIS A 87 13.11 -32.85 -11.58
CA HIS A 87 13.84 -33.64 -10.58
C HIS A 87 14.86 -32.77 -9.81
N TRP A 88 15.60 -31.93 -10.52
CA TRP A 88 16.53 -30.97 -9.92
C TRP A 88 15.80 -29.97 -8.99
N ALA A 89 14.64 -29.45 -9.39
CA ALA A 89 13.90 -28.45 -8.63
C ALA A 89 13.19 -29.02 -7.38
N LEU A 90 12.90 -30.31 -7.34
CA LEU A 90 12.09 -30.92 -6.28
C LEU A 90 12.66 -30.69 -4.86
N PRO A 91 13.96 -30.95 -4.56
CA PRO A 91 14.51 -30.66 -3.24
C PRO A 91 14.51 -29.17 -2.91
N LEU A 92 14.66 -28.30 -3.91
CA LEU A 92 14.56 -26.85 -3.74
C LEU A 92 13.13 -26.45 -3.35
N ILE A 93 12.12 -27.00 -4.02
CA ILE A 93 10.71 -26.77 -3.72
C ILE A 93 10.39 -27.18 -2.27
N VAL A 94 10.86 -28.36 -1.81
CA VAL A 94 10.63 -28.79 -0.44
C VAL A 94 11.25 -27.82 0.57
N SER A 95 12.46 -27.34 0.30
CA SER A 95 13.13 -26.36 1.15
C SER A 95 12.39 -25.01 1.16
N LEU A 96 12.01 -24.50 -0.02
CA LEU A 96 11.29 -23.24 -0.18
C LEU A 96 9.89 -23.31 0.43
N ALA A 97 9.18 -24.41 0.26
CA ALA A 97 7.87 -24.64 0.88
C ALA A 97 7.97 -24.63 2.42
N SER A 98 9.01 -25.29 2.97
CA SER A 98 9.24 -25.30 4.41
C SER A 98 9.52 -23.91 4.95
N LYS A 99 10.35 -23.12 4.24
CA LYS A 99 10.64 -21.72 4.55
C LYS A 99 9.38 -20.86 4.48
N ALA A 100 8.59 -21.03 3.42
CA ALA A 100 7.33 -20.31 3.22
C ALA A 100 6.28 -20.65 4.30
N HIS A 101 6.17 -21.93 4.67
CA HIS A 101 5.26 -22.37 5.73
C HIS A 101 5.61 -21.74 7.09
N LEU A 102 6.90 -21.74 7.47
CA LEU A 102 7.37 -21.08 8.70
C LEU A 102 7.20 -19.55 8.65
N ALA A 103 7.39 -18.94 7.48
CA ALA A 103 7.15 -17.50 7.31
C ALA A 103 5.66 -17.16 7.46
N GLY A 104 4.78 -18.00 6.92
CA GLY A 104 3.34 -17.86 7.05
C GLY A 104 2.85 -18.06 8.49
N GLU A 105 3.40 -19.05 9.21
CA GLU A 105 3.10 -19.27 10.62
C GLU A 105 3.45 -18.04 11.46
N ARG A 106 4.65 -17.49 11.28
CA ARG A 106 5.06 -16.25 11.95
C ARG A 106 4.15 -15.07 11.60
N ALA A 107 3.81 -14.89 10.33
CA ALA A 107 2.92 -13.81 9.89
C ALA A 107 1.52 -13.93 10.51
N TRP A 108 1.03 -15.17 10.69
CA TRP A 108 -0.23 -15.46 11.37
C TRP A 108 -0.15 -15.17 12.88
N GLU A 109 0.91 -15.59 13.54
CA GLU A 109 1.14 -15.35 14.98
C GLU A 109 1.37 -13.86 15.29
N GLU A 110 2.05 -13.13 14.41
CA GLU A 110 2.32 -11.70 14.54
C GLU A 110 1.10 -10.82 14.20
N SER A 111 0.08 -11.39 13.57
CA SER A 111 -1.14 -10.66 13.25
C SER A 111 -1.95 -10.37 14.49
N LEU A 112 -2.37 -9.12 14.64
CA LEU A 112 -3.13 -8.67 15.81
C LEU A 112 -4.62 -8.99 15.74
N TRP A 113 -5.11 -9.32 14.56
CA TRP A 113 -6.52 -9.63 14.33
C TRP A 113 -6.66 -10.67 13.22
N ASN A 114 -6.99 -11.87 13.60
CA ASN A 114 -7.19 -13.02 12.71
C ASN A 114 -8.67 -13.38 12.64
N VAL A 115 -9.09 -14.02 11.54
CA VAL A 115 -10.41 -14.68 11.49
C VAL A 115 -10.46 -15.80 12.53
N GLU A 116 -11.66 -16.09 13.03
CA GLU A 116 -11.83 -17.10 14.08
C GLU A 116 -12.10 -18.50 13.53
N ASP A 117 -12.62 -18.58 12.30
CA ASP A 117 -13.09 -19.81 11.66
C ASP A 117 -12.03 -20.55 10.84
N GLU A 118 -10.86 -19.94 10.62
CA GLU A 118 -9.74 -20.50 9.87
C GLU A 118 -8.45 -20.32 10.64
N ALA A 119 -7.50 -21.24 10.50
CA ALA A 119 -6.18 -21.13 11.09
C ALA A 119 -5.06 -21.45 10.09
N TRP A 120 -3.88 -20.88 10.28
CA TRP A 120 -2.72 -21.22 9.45
C TRP A 120 -2.34 -22.71 9.58
N SER A 121 -2.55 -23.30 10.75
CA SER A 121 -2.32 -24.73 11.00
C SER A 121 -3.17 -25.68 10.16
N ASP A 122 -4.25 -25.17 9.54
CA ASP A 122 -5.09 -25.96 8.63
C ASP A 122 -4.43 -26.13 7.24
N LEU A 123 -3.37 -25.36 6.96
CA LEU A 123 -2.59 -25.44 5.74
C LEU A 123 -1.37 -26.34 5.93
N SER A 124 -1.38 -27.50 5.30
CA SER A 124 -0.26 -28.44 5.39
C SER A 124 0.93 -28.03 4.52
N LEU A 125 2.13 -28.46 4.92
CA LEU A 125 3.33 -28.27 4.13
C LEU A 125 3.21 -28.92 2.74
N GLU A 126 2.52 -30.07 2.63
CA GLU A 126 2.26 -30.76 1.38
C GLU A 126 1.44 -29.90 0.41
N THR A 127 0.51 -29.08 0.94
CA THR A 127 -0.26 -28.11 0.13
C THR A 127 0.65 -27.08 -0.51
N LEU A 128 1.62 -26.54 0.24
CA LEU A 128 2.58 -25.57 -0.30
C LEU A 128 3.51 -26.21 -1.33
N ILE A 129 4.01 -27.42 -1.05
CA ILE A 129 4.83 -28.19 -2.00
C ILE A 129 4.06 -28.42 -3.31
N ALA A 130 2.83 -28.91 -3.23
CA ALA A 130 2.01 -29.17 -4.41
C ALA A 130 1.77 -27.91 -5.24
N ARG A 131 1.54 -26.76 -4.60
CA ARG A 131 1.33 -25.48 -5.30
C ARG A 131 2.61 -24.94 -5.94
N LEU A 132 3.76 -25.08 -5.30
CA LEU A 132 5.05 -24.71 -5.93
C LEU A 132 5.42 -25.65 -7.08
N GLN A 133 5.11 -26.95 -6.98
CA GLN A 133 5.24 -27.88 -8.11
C GLN A 133 4.34 -27.48 -9.27
N ALA A 134 3.10 -27.11 -9.00
CA ALA A 134 2.19 -26.60 -10.02
C ALA A 134 2.72 -25.33 -10.70
N GLY A 135 3.28 -24.39 -9.92
CA GLY A 135 3.95 -23.21 -10.47
C GLY A 135 5.15 -23.56 -11.35
N LEU A 136 5.98 -24.53 -10.90
CA LEU A 136 7.07 -25.05 -11.70
C LEU A 136 6.56 -25.66 -13.02
N ASP A 137 5.52 -26.47 -12.99
CA ASP A 137 4.96 -27.10 -14.19
C ASP A 137 4.46 -26.05 -15.19
N LEU A 138 3.84 -24.97 -14.71
CA LEU A 138 3.45 -23.84 -15.56
C LEU A 138 4.66 -23.16 -16.20
N PHE A 139 5.74 -22.96 -15.46
CA PHE A 139 6.96 -22.36 -15.98
C PHE A 139 7.72 -23.31 -16.92
N LEU A 140 7.76 -24.60 -16.65
CA LEU A 140 8.42 -25.58 -17.52
C LEU A 140 7.82 -25.66 -18.92
N VAL A 141 6.55 -25.29 -19.10
CA VAL A 141 5.95 -25.12 -20.45
C VAL A 141 6.67 -24.02 -21.23
N GLU A 142 6.99 -22.91 -20.58
CA GLU A 142 7.75 -21.80 -21.18
C GLU A 142 9.19 -22.20 -21.48
N VAL A 143 9.84 -22.88 -20.52
CA VAL A 143 11.22 -23.37 -20.70
C VAL A 143 11.30 -24.33 -21.87
N LYS A 144 10.34 -25.27 -22.00
CA LYS A 144 10.28 -26.17 -23.13
C LYS A 144 10.09 -25.45 -24.45
N ALA A 145 9.16 -24.48 -24.49
CA ALA A 145 8.92 -23.69 -25.70
C ALA A 145 10.15 -22.88 -26.11
N CYS A 146 10.87 -22.32 -25.11
CA CYS A 146 12.12 -21.61 -25.34
C CYS A 146 13.23 -22.55 -25.87
N PHE A 147 13.36 -23.76 -25.31
CA PHE A 147 14.31 -24.77 -25.80
C PHE A 147 14.00 -25.20 -27.24
N ASP A 148 12.72 -25.46 -27.53
CA ASP A 148 12.26 -25.84 -28.88
C ASP A 148 12.47 -24.72 -29.93
N ALA A 149 12.60 -23.46 -29.47
CA ALA A 149 12.91 -22.28 -30.27
C ALA A 149 14.40 -21.88 -30.21
N ASP A 150 15.29 -22.83 -29.96
CA ASP A 150 16.75 -22.62 -29.87
C ASP A 150 17.15 -21.48 -28.91
N GLY A 151 16.44 -21.30 -27.78
CA GLY A 151 16.71 -20.30 -26.77
C GLY A 151 16.12 -18.92 -27.03
N GLY A 152 15.44 -18.75 -28.16
CA GLY A 152 14.80 -17.49 -28.56
C GLY A 152 15.77 -16.38 -29.01
N PRO A 153 15.27 -15.18 -29.30
CA PRO A 153 16.04 -14.11 -29.94
C PRO A 153 17.14 -13.53 -29.05
N TYR A 154 17.13 -13.77 -27.75
CA TYR A 154 18.02 -13.13 -26.78
C TYR A 154 19.18 -14.02 -26.31
N LEU A 155 19.21 -15.30 -26.65
CA LEU A 155 20.24 -16.25 -26.21
C LEU A 155 21.66 -15.75 -26.51
N SER A 156 21.88 -15.21 -27.72
CA SER A 156 23.21 -14.72 -28.12
C SER A 156 23.71 -13.58 -27.24
N SER A 157 22.86 -12.61 -26.95
CA SER A 157 23.17 -11.49 -26.06
C SER A 157 23.42 -11.96 -24.63
N MET A 158 22.58 -12.85 -24.11
CA MET A 158 22.73 -13.38 -22.76
C MET A 158 24.02 -14.19 -22.57
N ARG A 159 24.44 -14.95 -23.60
CA ARG A 159 25.75 -15.64 -23.62
C ARG A 159 26.95 -14.68 -23.64
N GLN A 160 26.75 -13.43 -24.06
CA GLN A 160 27.76 -12.37 -24.04
C GLN A 160 27.76 -11.59 -22.71
N GLY A 161 26.87 -11.97 -21.78
CA GLY A 161 26.71 -11.27 -20.51
C GLY A 161 25.91 -9.98 -20.62
N GLU A 162 25.26 -9.74 -21.77
CA GLU A 162 24.35 -8.63 -21.94
C GLU A 162 23.03 -8.94 -21.25
N GLN A 163 22.41 -7.93 -20.68
CA GLN A 163 21.02 -8.01 -20.24
C GLN A 163 20.15 -7.41 -21.35
N PRO A 164 19.53 -8.25 -22.23
CA PRO A 164 18.77 -7.77 -23.38
C PRO A 164 17.47 -7.05 -22.96
N PHE A 165 17.15 -7.07 -21.68
CA PHE A 165 15.99 -6.41 -21.12
C PHE A 165 16.44 -5.40 -20.08
N GLU A 166 16.08 -4.17 -20.27
CA GLU A 166 16.01 -3.28 -19.12
C GLU A 166 14.92 -3.82 -18.20
N VAL A 167 15.33 -4.21 -17.01
CA VAL A 167 14.37 -4.37 -15.91
C VAL A 167 13.74 -2.99 -15.76
N PRO A 168 12.41 -2.84 -15.78
CA PRO A 168 11.81 -1.56 -15.48
C PRO A 168 12.30 -1.14 -14.09
N ALA A 169 13.32 -0.28 -14.07
CA ALA A 169 13.82 0.19 -12.80
C ALA A 169 12.67 0.95 -12.13
N PRO A 170 12.31 0.64 -10.88
CA PRO A 170 11.24 1.33 -10.16
C PRO A 170 11.42 2.84 -10.14
N CYS A 171 12.65 3.29 -10.35
CA CYS A 171 13.07 4.69 -10.36
C CYS A 171 12.91 5.41 -11.69
N GLN A 172 12.81 4.71 -12.83
CA GLN A 172 12.76 5.39 -14.13
C GLN A 172 11.42 6.08 -14.38
N SER A 173 10.35 5.56 -13.80
CA SER A 173 9.00 6.13 -13.91
C SER A 173 8.48 6.72 -12.59
N ALA A 174 9.32 6.77 -11.54
CA ALA A 174 8.92 7.41 -10.29
C ALA A 174 8.78 8.93 -10.50
N PRO A 175 7.70 9.55 -9.98
CA PRO A 175 7.57 10.98 -10.01
C PRO A 175 8.81 11.67 -9.41
N PRO A 176 9.21 12.86 -9.88
CA PRO A 176 10.34 13.61 -9.33
C PRO A 176 10.26 13.86 -7.81
N SER A 177 9.05 13.83 -7.25
CA SER A 177 8.78 13.91 -5.81
C SER A 177 9.22 12.67 -5.01
N PHE A 178 9.70 11.62 -5.67
CA PHE A 178 10.24 10.41 -5.07
C PHE A 178 11.64 10.12 -5.61
N PRO A 179 12.64 10.95 -5.31
CA PRO A 179 13.99 10.56 -5.60
C PRO A 179 14.29 9.32 -4.75
N LEU A 180 14.52 8.19 -5.41
CA LEU A 180 15.19 7.09 -4.76
C LEU A 180 16.59 7.60 -4.40
N PRO A 181 17.10 7.33 -3.18
CA PRO A 181 18.45 7.71 -2.84
C PRO A 181 19.40 7.09 -3.87
N ASP A 182 20.31 7.89 -4.43
CA ASP A 182 21.27 7.50 -5.47
C ASP A 182 22.11 6.26 -5.09
N LYS A 183 22.14 5.90 -3.82
CA LYS A 183 22.80 4.70 -3.30
C LYS A 183 22.03 4.17 -2.10
N VAL A 184 21.15 3.23 -2.34
CA VAL A 184 20.67 2.36 -1.25
C VAL A 184 21.77 1.32 -1.00
N PRO A 185 22.29 1.14 0.23
CA PRO A 185 23.26 0.11 0.53
C PRO A 185 22.73 -1.27 0.10
N ASP A 186 23.53 -2.03 -0.60
CA ASP A 186 23.16 -3.38 -1.08
C ASP A 186 22.58 -4.27 0.03
N ALA A 187 23.10 -4.16 1.25
CA ALA A 187 22.61 -4.89 2.41
C ALA A 187 21.17 -4.52 2.83
N ALA A 188 20.73 -3.29 2.55
CA ALA A 188 19.37 -2.84 2.85
C ALA A 188 18.37 -3.23 1.75
N LEU A 189 18.87 -3.54 0.55
CA LEU A 189 18.07 -3.93 -0.61
C LEU A 189 17.85 -5.44 -0.71
N ARG A 190 18.70 -6.26 -0.06
CA ARG A 190 18.71 -7.70 -0.27
C ARG A 190 18.28 -8.45 0.98
N ARG A 191 17.28 -9.27 0.85
CA ARG A 191 16.83 -10.21 1.91
C ARG A 191 17.68 -11.48 1.94
N TRP A 192 18.25 -11.89 0.80
CA TRP A 192 19.00 -13.14 0.64
C TRP A 192 20.31 -12.93 -0.12
N PRO A 193 21.30 -13.79 0.08
CA PRO A 193 22.51 -13.76 -0.70
C PRO A 193 22.20 -14.01 -2.18
N MET A 194 23.00 -13.45 -3.06
CA MET A 194 22.93 -13.73 -4.50
C MET A 194 23.24 -15.22 -4.73
N SER A 195 22.48 -15.86 -5.60
CA SER A 195 22.81 -17.18 -6.13
C SER A 195 24.04 -17.09 -7.05
N GLU A 196 24.66 -18.24 -7.32
CA GLU A 196 25.74 -18.34 -8.31
C GLU A 196 25.24 -17.84 -9.68
N SER A 197 26.19 -17.45 -10.53
CA SER A 197 25.88 -17.02 -11.90
C SER A 197 25.51 -18.22 -12.77
N PRO A 198 24.62 -18.05 -13.76
CA PRO A 198 24.31 -19.13 -14.70
C PRO A 198 25.51 -19.54 -15.53
N VAL A 199 25.57 -20.81 -15.91
CA VAL A 199 26.60 -21.35 -16.82
C VAL A 199 26.09 -21.27 -18.25
N TRP A 200 26.81 -20.53 -19.10
CA TRP A 200 26.47 -20.33 -20.50
C TRP A 200 27.38 -21.13 -21.42
N GLN A 201 26.82 -21.65 -22.52
CA GLN A 201 27.58 -22.29 -23.57
C GLN A 201 28.30 -21.25 -24.46
N PRO A 202 29.38 -21.68 -25.18
CA PRO A 202 29.99 -20.81 -26.18
C PRO A 202 28.99 -20.40 -27.28
N GLN A 203 29.23 -19.23 -27.88
CA GLN A 203 28.42 -18.72 -28.98
C GLN A 203 28.35 -19.78 -30.14
N GLY A 204 27.15 -19.97 -30.68
CA GLY A 204 26.90 -20.92 -31.75
C GLY A 204 26.76 -22.40 -31.33
N ALA A 205 26.96 -22.73 -30.05
CA ALA A 205 26.66 -24.06 -29.54
C ALA A 205 25.12 -24.27 -29.47
N PRO A 206 24.65 -25.52 -29.59
CA PRO A 206 23.24 -25.85 -29.37
C PRO A 206 22.79 -25.36 -27.97
N VAL A 207 21.53 -24.94 -27.87
CA VAL A 207 20.96 -24.54 -26.59
C VAL A 207 20.87 -25.72 -25.63
N LYS A 208 21.20 -25.49 -24.35
CA LYS A 208 20.99 -26.47 -23.27
C LYS A 208 19.79 -26.12 -22.42
N TRP A 209 19.29 -27.07 -21.64
CA TRP A 209 18.10 -26.89 -20.80
C TRP A 209 18.31 -25.87 -19.69
N ASN A 210 19.49 -25.77 -19.11
CA ASN A 210 19.82 -24.72 -18.17
C ASN A 210 19.77 -23.32 -18.81
N GLU A 211 20.25 -23.18 -20.05
CA GLU A 211 20.16 -21.92 -20.79
C GLU A 211 18.71 -21.57 -21.17
N ALA A 212 17.93 -22.58 -21.59
CA ALA A 212 16.50 -22.37 -21.86
C ALA A 212 15.73 -21.91 -20.61
N TRP A 213 16.10 -22.44 -19.44
CA TRP A 213 15.58 -21.96 -18.16
C TRP A 213 15.91 -20.47 -17.94
N GLU A 214 17.17 -20.09 -18.15
CA GLU A 214 17.60 -18.69 -17.97
C GLU A 214 16.93 -17.74 -18.97
N CYS A 215 16.83 -18.14 -20.24
CA CYS A 215 16.17 -17.36 -21.28
C CYS A 215 14.67 -17.21 -21.02
N ALA A 216 14.00 -18.32 -20.64
CA ALA A 216 12.57 -18.33 -20.37
C ALA A 216 12.19 -17.63 -19.07
N ARG A 217 13.15 -17.36 -18.16
CA ARG A 217 12.88 -16.72 -16.88
C ARG A 217 12.14 -15.41 -17.07
N PRO A 218 10.94 -15.28 -16.49
CA PRO A 218 10.21 -14.02 -16.55
C PRO A 218 10.95 -12.93 -15.78
N TRP A 219 10.69 -11.66 -16.13
CA TRP A 219 10.89 -10.61 -15.14
C TRP A 219 9.86 -10.78 -14.02
N PHE A 220 10.28 -10.62 -12.81
CA PHE A 220 9.42 -10.67 -11.64
C PHE A 220 9.91 -9.70 -10.57
N LYS A 221 9.05 -9.38 -9.62
CA LYS A 221 9.39 -8.65 -8.42
C LYS A 221 10.44 -9.44 -7.65
N ASP A 222 11.67 -8.91 -7.57
CA ASP A 222 12.78 -9.59 -6.90
C ASP A 222 12.49 -9.65 -5.39
N PRO A 223 12.24 -10.84 -4.83
CA PRO A 223 11.89 -10.97 -3.42
C PRO A 223 13.06 -10.67 -2.48
N ARG A 224 14.30 -10.56 -2.99
CA ARG A 224 15.48 -10.15 -2.24
C ARG A 224 15.52 -8.65 -1.96
N VAL A 225 14.74 -7.88 -2.70
CA VAL A 225 14.70 -6.42 -2.59
C VAL A 225 13.64 -6.00 -1.57
N HIS A 226 14.01 -5.18 -0.60
CA HIS A 226 13.09 -4.69 0.42
C HIS A 226 12.16 -3.59 -0.07
N GLN A 227 12.52 -2.89 -1.13
CA GLN A 227 11.70 -1.81 -1.69
C GLN A 227 10.74 -2.33 -2.75
N PRO A 228 9.50 -1.84 -2.79
CA PRO A 228 8.55 -2.21 -3.84
C PRO A 228 9.08 -1.86 -5.22
N GLN A 229 9.06 -2.82 -6.13
CA GLN A 229 9.42 -2.64 -7.54
C GLN A 229 8.14 -2.34 -8.31
N ARG A 230 7.78 -1.06 -8.38
CA ARG A 230 6.53 -0.60 -8.98
C ARG A 230 6.77 0.16 -10.26
N LEU A 231 5.88 -0.02 -11.21
CA LEU A 231 5.71 0.89 -12.32
C LEU A 231 4.87 2.10 -11.84
N TYR A 232 5.25 3.29 -12.29
CA TYR A 232 4.53 4.52 -12.00
C TYR A 232 4.13 5.17 -13.30
N HIS A 233 2.84 5.53 -13.41
CA HIS A 233 2.37 6.35 -14.52
C HIS A 233 3.20 7.64 -14.63
N PRO A 234 3.54 8.12 -15.83
CA PRO A 234 4.38 9.31 -16.00
C PRO A 234 3.92 10.54 -15.22
N GLU A 235 2.61 10.74 -15.10
CA GLU A 235 2.03 11.82 -14.30
C GLU A 235 1.90 11.49 -12.80
N GLY A 236 2.30 10.29 -12.37
CA GLY A 236 2.38 9.90 -10.96
C GLY A 236 1.06 9.51 -10.27
N TRP A 237 -0.09 9.58 -10.94
CA TRP A 237 -1.40 9.30 -10.33
C TRP A 237 -1.77 7.81 -10.28
N ALA A 238 -1.05 6.94 -10.99
CA ALA A 238 -1.27 5.50 -10.95
C ALA A 238 0.05 4.76 -10.71
N SER A 239 -0.03 3.56 -10.12
CA SER A 239 1.13 2.68 -9.94
C SER A 239 0.71 1.23 -9.83
N GLY A 240 1.58 0.31 -10.22
CA GLY A 240 1.35 -1.13 -10.15
C GLY A 240 2.61 -1.93 -9.89
N GLU A 241 2.43 -3.07 -9.30
CA GLU A 241 3.43 -4.11 -9.09
C GLU A 241 2.96 -5.34 -9.88
N LEU A 242 3.74 -5.75 -10.87
CA LEU A 242 3.42 -6.91 -11.71
C LEU A 242 4.09 -8.15 -11.11
N ASP A 243 3.37 -9.27 -11.09
CA ASP A 243 3.95 -10.50 -10.55
C ASP A 243 5.01 -11.05 -11.50
N LEU A 244 4.64 -11.33 -12.76
CA LEU A 244 5.57 -11.84 -13.77
C LEU A 244 5.36 -11.15 -15.12
N VAL A 245 6.45 -10.97 -15.88
CA VAL A 245 6.40 -10.55 -17.28
C VAL A 245 7.27 -11.50 -18.11
N LEU A 246 6.65 -12.31 -18.95
CA LEU A 246 7.35 -13.20 -19.90
C LEU A 246 7.76 -12.42 -21.14
N ARG A 247 9.00 -12.63 -21.62
CA ARG A 247 9.58 -11.85 -22.73
C ARG A 247 10.49 -12.64 -23.64
N TRP A 248 10.76 -13.89 -23.32
CA TRP A 248 11.80 -14.70 -23.94
C TRP A 248 11.65 -14.86 -25.47
N ASP A 249 10.42 -14.77 -25.99
CA ASP A 249 10.09 -14.87 -27.42
C ASP A 249 10.00 -13.50 -28.14
N GLY A 250 10.43 -12.41 -27.46
CA GLY A 250 10.34 -11.04 -27.98
C GLY A 250 8.95 -10.40 -27.81
N ARG A 251 8.02 -11.11 -27.18
CA ARG A 251 6.65 -10.63 -26.90
C ARG A 251 6.49 -10.36 -25.42
N ILE A 252 5.64 -9.42 -25.08
CA ILE A 252 5.34 -9.09 -23.69
C ILE A 252 4.07 -9.82 -23.28
N ARG A 253 4.18 -10.73 -22.32
CA ARG A 253 3.03 -11.41 -21.71
C ARG A 253 3.02 -11.14 -20.22
N ILE A 254 1.94 -10.54 -19.73
CA ILE A 254 1.73 -10.18 -18.33
C ILE A 254 1.02 -11.33 -17.64
N VAL A 255 1.59 -11.81 -16.56
CA VAL A 255 1.08 -12.96 -15.81
C VAL A 255 0.87 -12.54 -14.36
N ASP A 256 -0.28 -12.88 -13.82
CA ASP A 256 -0.62 -12.70 -12.42
C ASP A 256 -0.79 -14.08 -11.74
N ILE A 257 -0.15 -14.25 -10.58
CA ILE A 257 -0.11 -15.53 -9.87
C ILE A 257 -1.27 -15.59 -8.87
N LYS A 258 -1.99 -16.69 -8.87
CA LYS A 258 -3.07 -16.96 -7.91
C LYS A 258 -2.84 -18.27 -7.18
N SER A 259 -2.84 -18.21 -5.84
CA SER A 259 -2.68 -19.39 -5.00
C SER A 259 -3.87 -20.37 -5.06
N GLY A 260 -5.04 -19.94 -5.54
CA GLY A 260 -6.28 -20.73 -5.64
C GLY A 260 -6.51 -21.35 -7.00
N ARG A 261 -7.78 -21.72 -7.28
CA ARG A 261 -8.26 -22.31 -8.55
C ARG A 261 -8.95 -21.28 -9.43
N PRO A 262 -8.98 -21.50 -10.78
CA PRO A 262 -9.80 -20.68 -11.67
C PRO A 262 -11.30 -20.81 -11.35
N GLY A 263 -12.10 -19.83 -11.81
CA GLY A 263 -13.56 -19.86 -11.66
C GLY A 263 -14.06 -19.42 -10.29
N SER A 264 -13.20 -18.84 -9.45
CA SER A 264 -13.65 -18.18 -8.22
C SER A 264 -14.51 -16.95 -8.52
N ALA A 265 -15.28 -16.50 -7.53
CA ALA A 265 -16.06 -15.27 -7.61
C ALA A 265 -15.20 -14.02 -7.93
N PHE A 266 -13.88 -14.13 -7.82
CA PHE A 266 -12.92 -13.06 -8.12
C PHE A 266 -12.34 -13.10 -9.55
N ALA A 267 -12.83 -13.96 -10.44
CA ALA A 267 -12.30 -14.07 -11.80
C ALA A 267 -12.40 -12.77 -12.61
N SER A 268 -13.52 -12.04 -12.51
CA SER A 268 -13.68 -10.72 -13.12
C SER A 268 -12.73 -9.68 -12.54
N SER A 269 -12.41 -9.79 -11.26
CA SER A 269 -11.44 -8.94 -10.58
C SER A 269 -10.03 -9.11 -11.14
N LEU A 270 -9.66 -10.35 -11.51
CA LEU A 270 -8.36 -10.63 -12.14
C LEU A 270 -8.27 -10.04 -13.55
N GLU A 271 -9.33 -10.13 -14.35
CA GLU A 271 -9.36 -9.50 -15.67
C GLU A 271 -9.14 -7.99 -15.58
N HIS A 272 -9.83 -7.30 -14.68
CA HIS A 272 -9.62 -5.86 -14.46
C HIS A 272 -8.19 -5.55 -13.99
N GLN A 273 -7.61 -6.38 -13.15
CA GLN A 273 -6.23 -6.25 -12.69
C GLN A 273 -5.23 -6.37 -13.83
N LEU A 274 -5.38 -7.41 -14.67
CA LEU A 274 -4.50 -7.63 -15.82
C LEU A 274 -4.64 -6.53 -16.88
N ARG A 275 -5.87 -6.05 -17.16
CA ARG A 275 -6.11 -4.91 -18.05
C ARG A 275 -5.45 -3.63 -17.53
N PHE A 276 -5.51 -3.40 -16.22
CA PHE A 276 -4.80 -2.28 -15.59
C PHE A 276 -3.29 -2.41 -15.76
N TYR A 277 -2.73 -3.60 -15.60
CA TYR A 277 -1.30 -3.85 -15.79
C TYR A 277 -0.86 -3.70 -17.25
N ALA A 278 -1.67 -4.17 -18.21
CA ALA A 278 -1.38 -4.01 -19.65
C ALA A 278 -1.40 -2.53 -20.05
N TRP A 279 -2.38 -1.76 -19.55
CA TRP A 279 -2.43 -0.32 -19.72
C TRP A 279 -1.22 0.37 -19.08
N LEU A 280 -0.89 0.06 -17.82
CA LEU A 280 0.23 0.69 -17.12
C LEU A 280 1.59 0.36 -17.79
N TRP A 281 1.73 -0.88 -18.32
CA TRP A 281 2.89 -1.26 -19.11
C TRP A 281 3.04 -0.36 -20.34
N HIS A 282 1.97 -0.18 -21.10
CA HIS A 282 1.94 0.71 -22.27
C HIS A 282 2.35 2.16 -21.90
N GLU A 283 1.78 2.72 -20.84
CA GLU A 283 2.08 4.10 -20.40
C GLU A 283 3.52 4.29 -19.93
N THR A 284 4.17 3.22 -19.47
CA THR A 284 5.52 3.28 -18.90
C THR A 284 6.62 2.76 -19.82
N HIS A 285 6.27 2.18 -20.97
CA HIS A 285 7.21 1.56 -21.92
C HIS A 285 6.99 2.06 -23.35
N ASP A 286 6.97 3.39 -23.52
CA ASP A 286 6.93 4.05 -24.84
C ASP A 286 5.83 3.53 -25.77
N GLY A 287 4.67 3.18 -25.24
CA GLY A 287 3.56 2.68 -26.03
C GLY A 287 3.66 1.19 -26.42
N GLN A 288 4.56 0.42 -25.77
CA GLN A 288 4.67 -1.01 -26.01
C GLN A 288 3.42 -1.76 -25.54
N HIS A 289 2.76 -2.49 -26.45
CA HIS A 289 1.60 -3.30 -26.13
C HIS A 289 2.00 -4.67 -25.55
N ALA A 290 1.26 -5.11 -24.54
CA ALA A 290 1.27 -6.50 -24.16
C ALA A 290 0.71 -7.36 -25.32
N SER A 291 1.21 -8.55 -25.49
CA SER A 291 0.74 -9.55 -26.48
C SER A 291 -0.02 -10.70 -25.84
N GLY A 292 -0.08 -10.74 -24.50
CA GLY A 292 -0.81 -11.75 -23.74
C GLY A 292 -1.05 -11.29 -22.30
N MET A 293 -2.15 -11.76 -21.74
CA MET A 293 -2.52 -11.59 -20.34
C MET A 293 -2.98 -12.95 -19.81
N GLU A 294 -2.39 -13.40 -18.71
CA GLU A 294 -2.64 -14.73 -18.16
C GLU A 294 -2.79 -14.70 -16.64
N GLY A 295 -3.70 -15.52 -16.11
CA GLY A 295 -3.72 -15.91 -14.71
C GLY A 295 -3.09 -17.29 -14.55
N TRP A 296 -2.05 -17.40 -13.72
CA TRP A 296 -1.44 -18.68 -13.35
C TRP A 296 -1.95 -19.12 -11.98
N TYR A 297 -2.70 -20.21 -11.97
CA TYR A 297 -3.32 -20.75 -10.76
C TYR A 297 -2.50 -21.91 -10.22
N LEU A 298 -1.94 -21.74 -9.04
CA LEU A 298 -1.06 -22.72 -8.42
C LEU A 298 -1.82 -23.94 -7.84
N ASP A 299 -3.12 -23.80 -7.58
CA ASP A 299 -3.94 -24.95 -7.20
C ASP A 299 -4.45 -25.66 -8.46
N GLY A 300 -3.70 -26.65 -8.94
CA GLY A 300 -4.03 -27.47 -10.11
C GLY A 300 -3.32 -27.10 -11.40
N ALA A 301 -2.28 -26.27 -11.36
CA ALA A 301 -1.43 -25.91 -12.51
C ALA A 301 -2.23 -25.41 -13.73
N ALA A 302 -3.19 -24.51 -13.51
CA ALA A 302 -4.05 -24.03 -14.59
C ALA A 302 -3.62 -22.65 -15.09
N ARG A 303 -3.66 -22.47 -16.42
CA ARG A 303 -3.53 -21.15 -17.09
C ARG A 303 -4.89 -20.71 -17.60
N VAL A 304 -5.20 -19.45 -17.38
CA VAL A 304 -6.36 -18.79 -17.96
C VAL A 304 -5.88 -17.56 -18.71
N SER A 305 -6.12 -17.53 -20.02
CA SER A 305 -5.80 -16.39 -20.87
C SER A 305 -6.96 -15.42 -20.92
N TYR A 306 -6.64 -14.13 -21.03
CA TYR A 306 -7.59 -13.04 -21.15
C TYR A 306 -7.31 -12.24 -22.42
N ASP A 307 -8.34 -11.60 -22.96
CA ASP A 307 -8.22 -10.77 -24.15
C ASP A 307 -7.38 -9.52 -23.85
N VAL A 308 -6.35 -9.32 -24.66
CA VAL A 308 -5.45 -8.17 -24.51
C VAL A 308 -6.11 -6.93 -25.12
N PRO A 309 -6.10 -5.79 -24.42
CA PRO A 309 -6.65 -4.55 -24.96
C PRO A 309 -5.86 -4.08 -26.17
N ASP A 310 -6.56 -3.74 -27.24
CA ASP A 310 -5.99 -3.09 -28.43
C ASP A 310 -5.69 -1.60 -28.18
N ALA A 311 -5.13 -0.92 -29.17
CA ALA A 311 -4.75 0.50 -29.04
C ALA A 311 -5.94 1.42 -28.72
N ASP A 312 -7.10 1.16 -29.33
CA ASP A 312 -8.30 1.96 -29.09
C ASP A 312 -8.85 1.70 -27.68
N GLU A 313 -8.73 0.47 -27.19
CA GLU A 313 -9.12 0.12 -25.85
C GLU A 313 -8.16 0.69 -24.79
N ILE A 314 -6.85 0.68 -25.03
CA ILE A 314 -5.86 1.33 -24.16
C ILE A 314 -6.21 2.81 -23.99
N ASN A 315 -6.52 3.52 -25.06
CA ASN A 315 -6.94 4.94 -25.00
C ASN A 315 -8.22 5.13 -24.18
N ARG A 316 -9.18 4.22 -24.32
CA ARG A 316 -10.41 4.24 -23.50
C ARG A 316 -10.11 3.98 -22.03
N LEU A 317 -9.23 2.99 -21.73
CA LEU A 317 -8.79 2.68 -20.37
C LEU A 317 -8.06 3.85 -19.72
N SER A 318 -7.18 4.58 -20.45
CA SER A 318 -6.53 5.78 -19.94
C SER A 318 -7.55 6.82 -19.48
N SER A 319 -8.55 7.11 -20.30
CA SER A 319 -9.60 8.06 -19.97
C SER A 319 -10.49 7.58 -18.82
N GLN A 320 -10.83 6.30 -18.82
CA GLN A 320 -11.65 5.68 -17.77
C GLN A 320 -10.94 5.68 -16.41
N TYR A 321 -9.67 5.28 -16.38
CA TYR A 321 -8.90 5.21 -15.13
C TYR A 321 -8.61 6.60 -14.57
N ALA A 322 -8.32 7.58 -15.43
CA ALA A 322 -8.21 8.97 -15.01
C ALA A 322 -9.53 9.49 -14.40
N GLY A 323 -10.67 9.20 -15.03
CA GLY A 323 -11.99 9.54 -14.49
C GLY A 323 -12.26 8.87 -13.13
N ILE A 324 -12.01 7.57 -13.00
CA ILE A 324 -12.14 6.84 -11.73
C ILE A 324 -11.24 7.43 -10.66
N HIS A 325 -9.98 7.74 -10.99
CA HIS A 325 -9.07 8.38 -10.05
C HIS A 325 -9.59 9.73 -9.60
N GLN A 326 -10.13 10.55 -10.51
CA GLN A 326 -10.76 11.82 -10.18
C GLN A 326 -11.98 11.64 -9.28
N ASP A 327 -12.84 10.67 -9.57
CA ASP A 327 -14.00 10.35 -8.73
C ASP A 327 -13.57 9.93 -7.32
N MET A 328 -12.53 9.09 -7.22
CA MET A 328 -11.94 8.72 -5.94
C MET A 328 -11.44 9.93 -5.15
N GLN A 329 -10.87 10.94 -5.81
CA GLN A 329 -10.40 12.17 -5.16
C GLN A 329 -11.57 13.03 -4.65
N THR A 330 -12.68 13.09 -5.40
CA THR A 330 -13.85 13.91 -5.03
C THR A 330 -14.72 13.26 -3.95
N MET A 331 -14.74 11.93 -3.86
CA MET A 331 -15.51 11.19 -2.83
C MET A 331 -15.13 11.53 -1.39
N VAL A 332 -13.96 12.07 -1.18
CA VAL A 332 -13.41 12.34 0.16
C VAL A 332 -14.05 13.54 0.85
N GLU A 333 -14.75 14.40 0.13
CA GLU A 333 -15.24 15.68 0.67
C GLU A 333 -16.73 15.65 1.08
N GLY A 334 -17.36 14.49 1.07
CA GLY A 334 -18.80 14.50 1.22
C GLY A 334 -19.42 13.30 1.89
N VAL A 335 -20.17 12.58 1.14
CA VAL A 335 -21.11 11.56 1.59
C VAL A 335 -20.52 10.17 1.36
N LEU A 336 -20.73 9.26 2.29
CA LEU A 336 -20.37 7.86 2.14
C LEU A 336 -21.01 7.29 0.85
N PRO A 337 -20.22 6.77 -0.11
CA PRO A 337 -20.76 6.28 -1.38
C PRO A 337 -21.65 5.06 -1.16
N PHE A 338 -22.66 4.90 -2.02
CA PHE A 338 -23.50 3.72 -2.01
C PHE A 338 -22.69 2.46 -2.35
N PRO A 339 -23.05 1.31 -1.75
CA PRO A 339 -22.42 0.04 -2.13
C PRO A 339 -22.81 -0.36 -3.56
N VAL A 340 -21.92 -1.08 -4.22
CA VAL A 340 -22.18 -1.74 -5.50
C VAL A 340 -21.85 -3.23 -5.33
N PRO A 341 -22.70 -4.15 -5.73
CA PRO A 341 -24.05 -3.94 -6.25
C PRO A 341 -24.98 -3.29 -5.22
N PRO A 342 -26.05 -2.62 -5.71
CA PRO A 342 -26.95 -1.83 -4.86
C PRO A 342 -27.81 -2.67 -3.91
N ASP A 343 -27.60 -3.95 -3.88
CA ASP A 343 -28.29 -4.79 -2.91
C ASP A 343 -27.78 -4.39 -1.55
N LEU A 344 -28.31 -3.52 -1.00
CA LEU A 344 -28.61 -3.33 0.40
C LEU A 344 -27.88 -4.28 1.41
N ALA A 345 -26.95 -5.08 0.89
CA ALA A 345 -26.21 -6.11 1.61
C ALA A 345 -25.35 -5.54 2.74
N CYS A 346 -24.93 -4.28 2.64
CA CYS A 346 -24.26 -3.57 3.72
C CYS A 346 -25.23 -3.04 4.77
N ASP A 347 -26.50 -2.83 4.43
CA ASP A 347 -27.45 -2.04 5.21
C ASP A 347 -28.45 -2.93 5.96
N GLY A 348 -28.02 -4.06 6.49
CA GLY A 348 -28.85 -4.79 7.45
C GLY A 348 -29.25 -6.21 7.07
N LEU A 349 -28.62 -6.82 6.10
CA LEU A 349 -28.77 -8.27 5.94
C LEU A 349 -28.01 -8.98 7.06
N ALA A 350 -28.70 -9.86 7.75
CA ALA A 350 -28.12 -10.65 8.84
C ALA A 350 -26.88 -11.48 8.41
N ALA A 351 -26.74 -11.75 7.11
CA ALA A 351 -25.63 -12.52 6.54
C ALA A 351 -24.41 -11.66 6.12
N GLY A 352 -24.53 -10.32 6.16
CA GLY A 352 -23.44 -9.46 5.67
C GLY A 352 -23.18 -9.56 4.16
N CYS A 353 -22.17 -8.86 3.68
CA CYS A 353 -21.74 -8.91 2.28
C CYS A 353 -20.50 -9.80 2.12
N GLY A 354 -20.62 -10.91 1.39
CA GLY A 354 -19.51 -11.85 1.16
C GLY A 354 -18.29 -11.27 0.43
N TRP A 355 -18.40 -10.05 -0.08
CA TRP A 355 -17.31 -9.34 -0.77
C TRP A 355 -16.48 -8.42 0.12
N CYS A 356 -16.93 -8.15 1.34
CA CYS A 356 -16.34 -7.16 2.22
C CYS A 356 -15.84 -7.81 3.50
N SER A 357 -14.53 -7.73 3.75
CA SER A 357 -13.93 -8.19 5.01
C SER A 357 -14.42 -7.42 6.24
N LEU A 358 -15.07 -6.28 6.02
CA LEU A 358 -15.75 -5.48 7.05
C LEU A 358 -17.24 -5.85 7.18
N SER A 359 -17.70 -6.79 6.39
CA SER A 359 -19.06 -7.29 6.40
C SER A 359 -19.20 -8.39 7.44
N LYS A 360 -20.31 -8.35 8.20
CA LYS A 360 -20.63 -9.38 9.17
C LYS A 360 -21.02 -10.66 8.46
N ASP A 361 -20.36 -11.75 8.75
CA ASP A 361 -20.89 -13.05 8.47
C ASP A 361 -22.08 -13.36 9.41
N GLY A 362 -22.85 -14.39 9.12
CA GLY A 362 -24.02 -14.75 9.93
C GLY A 362 -23.72 -15.07 11.40
N ASN A 363 -22.46 -15.07 11.83
CA ASN A 363 -21.99 -15.44 13.16
C ASN A 363 -21.82 -14.26 14.12
N GLY A 364 -22.04 -13.05 13.66
CA GLY A 364 -21.97 -11.89 14.53
C GLY A 364 -20.67 -11.12 14.50
N GLU A 365 -19.77 -11.50 13.61
CA GLU A 365 -18.51 -10.82 13.44
C GLU A 365 -18.63 -9.44 12.78
N TRP A 366 -17.60 -8.68 12.92
CA TRP A 366 -17.43 -7.32 12.47
C TRP A 366 -17.75 -7.12 10.98
N ASN A 367 -18.59 -6.16 10.65
CA ASN A 367 -18.96 -5.85 9.26
C ASN A 367 -19.10 -4.34 8.99
N GLY A 368 -19.14 -3.97 7.71
CA GLY A 368 -19.35 -2.59 7.30
C GLY A 368 -20.69 -2.01 7.78
N SER A 369 -21.75 -2.81 7.92
CA SER A 369 -23.01 -2.38 8.50
C SER A 369 -22.94 -2.31 10.03
N THR A 370 -22.11 -3.12 10.68
CA THR A 370 -21.81 -2.97 12.10
C THR A 370 -21.02 -1.68 12.34
N PHE A 371 -20.12 -1.29 11.44
CA PHE A 371 -19.52 0.03 11.51
C PHE A 371 -20.57 1.13 11.46
N LEU A 372 -21.50 1.09 10.53
CA LEU A 372 -22.57 2.07 10.41
C LEU A 372 -23.54 2.01 11.62
N SER A 373 -23.83 0.85 12.18
CA SER A 373 -24.66 0.72 13.37
C SER A 373 -23.93 1.13 14.64
N LEU A 374 -22.65 0.83 14.78
CA LEU A 374 -21.80 1.35 15.85
C LEU A 374 -21.74 2.88 15.84
N VAL A 375 -21.71 3.48 14.67
CA VAL A 375 -21.77 4.93 14.46
C VAL A 375 -23.08 5.54 15.01
N GLN A 376 -24.18 4.84 14.88
CA GLN A 376 -25.49 5.33 15.36
C GLN A 376 -25.68 5.13 16.86
N ASP A 377 -25.08 4.12 17.45
CA ASP A 377 -25.30 3.71 18.83
C ASP A 377 -24.23 4.21 19.83
N ILE A 378 -23.09 4.74 19.35
CA ILE A 378 -22.06 5.29 20.22
C ILE A 378 -22.46 6.72 20.63
N PRO A 379 -22.63 6.98 21.92
CA PRO A 379 -22.91 8.34 22.39
C PRO A 379 -21.71 9.25 22.11
N ASN A 380 -21.97 10.40 21.52
CA ASN A 380 -21.00 11.44 21.31
C ASN A 380 -20.30 11.81 22.62
N VAL A 381 -18.99 12.07 22.55
CA VAL A 381 -18.21 12.54 23.69
C VAL A 381 -18.80 13.85 24.19
N SER A 382 -19.23 13.89 25.46
CA SER A 382 -19.79 15.09 26.05
C SER A 382 -18.76 16.23 26.09
N LEU A 383 -19.19 17.45 25.80
CA LEU A 383 -18.36 18.66 25.92
C LEU A 383 -17.83 18.89 27.34
N ASN A 384 -18.48 18.33 28.35
CA ASN A 384 -18.04 18.38 29.73
C ASN A 384 -17.09 17.24 30.12
N SER A 385 -16.77 16.34 29.22
CA SER A 385 -15.82 15.27 29.44
C SER A 385 -14.38 15.84 29.50
N PRO A 386 -13.47 15.24 30.30
CA PRO A 386 -12.04 15.52 30.22
C PRO A 386 -11.43 15.12 28.88
N TYR A 387 -12.16 14.30 28.10
CA TYR A 387 -11.78 13.86 26.77
C TYR A 387 -12.37 14.77 25.70
N GLN A 388 -11.58 15.03 24.66
CA GLN A 388 -11.97 15.89 23.56
C GLN A 388 -12.57 15.06 22.42
N PRO A 389 -13.69 15.52 21.82
CA PRO A 389 -14.14 14.94 20.55
C PRO A 389 -13.04 15.04 19.49
N LEU A 390 -12.88 14.00 18.67
CA LEU A 390 -11.87 13.99 17.60
C LEU A 390 -12.06 15.16 16.63
N SER A 391 -13.30 15.58 16.39
CA SER A 391 -13.65 16.74 15.56
C SER A 391 -13.15 18.09 16.12
N PHE A 392 -12.85 18.17 17.43
CA PHE A 392 -12.29 19.37 18.06
C PHE A 392 -10.77 19.32 18.19
N ILE A 393 -10.14 18.20 17.84
CA ILE A 393 -8.70 18.15 17.68
C ILE A 393 -8.39 18.96 16.43
N GLN A 394 -7.49 19.90 16.59
CA GLN A 394 -7.19 20.98 15.69
C GLN A 394 -7.18 20.57 14.21
N GLY A 395 -8.12 21.13 13.47
CA GLY A 395 -8.16 21.01 12.01
C GLY A 395 -7.08 21.86 11.33
N ARG A 396 -7.18 22.02 10.01
CA ARG A 396 -6.32 22.91 9.26
C ARG A 396 -6.46 24.34 9.77
N VAL A 397 -5.35 25.06 9.79
CA VAL A 397 -5.29 26.41 10.34
C VAL A 397 -4.82 27.41 9.29
N ALA A 398 -5.16 28.67 9.50
CA ALA A 398 -4.57 29.80 8.78
C ALA A 398 -3.64 30.56 9.75
N VAL A 399 -2.45 30.92 9.26
CA VAL A 399 -1.48 31.70 10.02
C VAL A 399 -0.86 32.76 9.14
N LYS A 400 -0.44 33.88 9.76
CA LYS A 400 0.20 34.99 9.08
C LYS A 400 1.51 35.32 9.78
N GLY A 401 2.57 35.55 9.02
CA GLY A 401 3.87 35.91 9.60
C GLY A 401 4.93 36.09 8.52
N ARG A 402 6.16 36.32 8.94
CA ARG A 402 7.32 36.48 8.09
C ARG A 402 8.03 35.16 7.91
N LEU A 403 8.23 34.75 6.67
CA LEU A 403 8.96 33.53 6.32
C LEU A 403 10.46 33.80 6.36
N THR A 404 11.20 33.06 7.18
CA THR A 404 12.65 33.21 7.34
C THR A 404 13.33 31.84 7.42
N GLY A 405 14.65 31.80 7.47
CA GLY A 405 15.42 30.61 7.83
C GLY A 405 15.07 29.38 6.97
N THR A 406 14.92 29.54 5.65
CA THR A 406 14.64 28.45 4.72
C THR A 406 15.75 27.40 4.71
N TRP A 407 15.38 26.14 4.63
CA TRP A 407 16.31 25.01 4.61
C TRP A 407 15.77 23.84 3.77
N GLY A 408 16.67 22.99 3.32
CA GLY A 408 16.31 21.75 2.64
C GLY A 408 16.75 21.69 1.16
N PRO A 409 16.55 20.55 0.52
CA PRO A 409 15.91 19.36 1.10
C PRO A 409 16.77 18.70 2.18
N LEU A 410 16.17 18.44 3.35
CA LEU A 410 16.80 17.72 4.46
C LEU A 410 15.90 16.58 4.93
N PRO A 411 16.47 15.47 5.45
CA PRO A 411 15.66 14.36 5.93
C PRO A 411 14.73 14.78 7.06
N ASN A 412 13.43 14.51 6.91
CA ASN A 412 12.46 14.58 8.00
C ASN A 412 12.65 13.42 8.98
N HIS A 413 11.77 13.26 9.96
CA HIS A 413 11.85 12.17 10.94
C HIS A 413 11.62 10.77 10.34
N PHE A 414 11.13 10.67 9.11
CA PHE A 414 11.01 9.42 8.35
C PHE A 414 12.23 9.16 7.44
N GLY A 415 13.18 10.09 7.38
CA GLY A 415 14.32 10.02 6.46
C GLY A 415 14.03 10.54 5.06
N GLU A 416 12.88 11.17 4.83
CA GLU A 416 12.45 11.69 3.53
C GLU A 416 12.93 13.13 3.35
N PRO A 417 13.52 13.51 2.19
CA PRO A 417 14.04 14.85 1.94
C PRO A 417 12.89 15.86 1.75
N VAL A 418 12.72 16.78 2.68
CA VAL A 418 11.69 17.82 2.67
C VAL A 418 12.28 19.22 2.71
N LEU A 419 11.53 20.19 2.19
CA LEU A 419 11.81 21.60 2.35
C LEU A 419 11.21 22.11 3.66
N GLY A 420 11.87 23.08 4.28
CA GLY A 420 11.37 23.72 5.47
C GLY A 420 11.78 25.19 5.60
N ALA A 421 11.16 25.86 6.55
CA ALA A 421 11.43 27.24 6.87
C ALA A 421 10.99 27.55 8.32
N VAL A 422 11.23 28.76 8.75
CA VAL A 422 10.73 29.30 10.02
C VAL A 422 9.73 30.41 9.71
N LEU A 423 8.55 30.34 10.30
CA LEU A 423 7.56 31.41 10.28
C LEU A 423 7.67 32.21 11.59
N VAL A 424 7.93 33.48 11.48
CA VAL A 424 7.99 34.42 12.61
C VAL A 424 6.66 35.18 12.72
N VAL A 425 6.01 35.12 13.89
CA VAL A 425 4.74 35.79 14.19
C VAL A 425 4.90 36.63 15.45
N GLY A 426 5.17 37.92 15.30
CA GLY A 426 5.54 38.77 16.40
C GLY A 426 6.85 38.32 17.05
N GLU A 427 6.83 37.99 18.34
CA GLU A 427 7.98 37.45 19.09
C GLU A 427 8.07 35.93 19.04
N GLN A 428 7.07 35.25 18.48
CA GLN A 428 7.00 33.81 18.41
C GLN A 428 7.50 33.32 17.05
N HIS A 429 8.02 32.11 17.02
CA HIS A 429 8.41 31.44 15.80
C HIS A 429 7.97 30.00 15.81
N ILE A 430 7.68 29.45 14.63
CA ILE A 430 7.30 28.07 14.43
C ILE A 430 7.98 27.51 13.19
N THR A 431 8.43 26.27 13.28
CA THR A 431 8.94 25.56 12.11
C THR A 431 7.77 25.16 11.21
N ILE A 432 7.92 25.42 9.93
CA ILE A 432 7.04 24.92 8.87
C ILE A 432 7.86 24.01 7.96
N GLU A 433 7.28 22.92 7.50
CA GLU A 433 7.93 21.98 6.58
C GLU A 433 6.90 21.32 5.67
N GLU A 434 7.35 20.80 4.54
CA GLU A 434 6.51 19.95 3.70
C GLU A 434 6.06 18.72 4.49
N SER A 435 4.81 18.31 4.30
CA SER A 435 4.28 17.08 4.91
C SER A 435 4.97 15.83 4.37
N GLU A 436 5.39 15.89 3.12
CA GLU A 436 6.12 14.86 2.37
C GLU A 436 6.93 15.50 1.23
N PRO A 437 7.92 14.81 0.67
CA PRO A 437 8.77 15.37 -0.39
C PRO A 437 7.96 15.89 -1.59
N GLY A 438 8.21 17.15 -1.96
CA GLY A 438 7.55 17.80 -3.09
C GLY A 438 6.09 18.18 -2.88
N ALA A 439 5.54 18.04 -1.67
CA ALA A 439 4.17 18.42 -1.38
C ALA A 439 3.93 19.94 -1.46
N PHE A 440 4.97 20.74 -1.25
CA PHE A 440 4.91 22.20 -1.36
C PHE A 440 6.21 22.80 -1.94
N PRO A 441 6.54 22.54 -3.22
CA PRO A 441 7.84 22.89 -3.82
C PRO A 441 8.10 24.40 -3.88
N THR A 442 7.07 25.23 -3.72
CA THR A 442 7.19 26.69 -3.73
C THR A 442 7.49 27.30 -2.35
N LEU A 443 7.74 26.48 -1.31
CA LEU A 443 7.96 26.96 0.06
C LEU A 443 9.02 28.08 0.15
N HIS A 444 10.10 27.96 -0.61
CA HIS A 444 11.20 28.94 -0.57
C HIS A 444 10.98 30.17 -1.45
N SER A 445 9.95 30.21 -2.28
CA SER A 445 9.72 31.32 -3.23
C SER A 445 9.40 32.65 -2.56
N HIS A 446 9.00 32.64 -1.27
CA HIS A 446 8.66 33.81 -0.49
C HIS A 446 9.63 34.05 0.69
N HIS A 447 10.88 33.60 0.55
CA HIS A 447 11.91 33.81 1.57
C HIS A 447 12.04 35.31 1.93
N GLU A 448 12.13 35.60 3.24
CA GLU A 448 12.19 36.96 3.81
C GLU A 448 10.98 37.85 3.48
N GLN A 449 9.81 37.26 3.18
CA GLN A 449 8.57 37.99 2.92
C GLN A 449 7.53 37.74 4.00
N ASP A 450 6.63 38.70 4.17
CA ASP A 450 5.41 38.51 4.94
C ASP A 450 4.41 37.71 4.13
N VAL A 451 3.94 36.60 4.69
CA VAL A 451 3.07 35.64 4.03
C VAL A 451 1.84 35.32 4.85
N VAL A 452 0.79 34.94 4.13
CA VAL A 452 -0.42 34.31 4.67
C VAL A 452 -0.38 32.85 4.24
N LEU A 453 -0.41 31.96 5.19
CA LEU A 453 -0.54 30.52 4.99
C LEU A 453 -1.97 30.10 5.29
N LEU A 454 -2.61 29.41 4.36
CA LEU A 454 -3.97 28.89 4.47
C LEU A 454 -3.94 27.36 4.41
N ASP A 455 -4.89 26.74 5.08
CA ASP A 455 -5.09 25.30 5.10
C ASP A 455 -3.85 24.49 5.49
N VAL A 456 -3.03 25.02 6.42
CA VAL A 456 -1.86 24.29 6.92
C VAL A 456 -2.23 23.32 8.03
N LEU A 457 -1.50 22.23 8.11
CA LEU A 457 -1.71 21.16 9.08
C LEU A 457 -0.88 21.42 10.35
N PRO A 458 -1.51 21.66 11.51
CA PRO A 458 -0.78 21.73 12.77
C PRO A 458 -0.36 20.34 13.21
N GLY A 459 0.86 20.20 13.64
CA GLY A 459 1.39 18.94 14.15
C GLY A 459 2.46 19.16 15.21
N VAL A 460 3.18 18.12 15.56
CA VAL A 460 4.19 18.16 16.61
C VAL A 460 5.39 17.31 16.23
N TRP A 461 6.55 17.75 16.65
CA TRP A 461 7.76 16.97 16.64
C TRP A 461 8.56 17.21 17.92
N ARG A 462 8.85 16.13 18.65
CA ARG A 462 9.53 16.21 19.96
C ARG A 462 8.88 17.22 20.93
N ASP A 463 7.54 17.16 21.03
CA ASP A 463 6.72 18.08 21.85
C ASP A 463 6.73 19.57 21.42
N GLN A 464 7.36 19.89 20.30
CA GLN A 464 7.33 21.25 19.76
C GLN A 464 6.27 21.33 18.64
N PRO A 465 5.39 22.32 18.66
CA PRO A 465 4.42 22.52 17.60
C PRO A 465 5.13 22.82 16.28
N ARG A 466 4.58 22.29 15.19
CA ARG A 466 5.00 22.53 13.81
C ARG A 466 3.79 22.73 12.92
N LEU A 467 4.03 23.30 11.76
CA LEU A 467 3.05 23.39 10.69
C LEU A 467 3.56 22.61 9.49
N TYR A 468 2.70 21.78 8.94
CA TYR A 468 3.01 20.99 7.75
C TYR A 468 2.22 21.54 6.57
N LEU A 469 2.92 21.69 5.44
CA LEU A 469 2.36 22.14 4.18
C LEU A 469 2.17 20.93 3.26
N ASP A 470 1.00 20.82 2.67
CA ASP A 470 0.68 19.80 1.68
C ASP A 470 0.06 20.44 0.43
N GLU A 471 -0.38 19.65 -0.52
CA GLU A 471 -0.97 20.11 -1.78
C GLU A 471 -2.20 21.01 -1.61
N ARG A 472 -2.89 20.94 -0.46
CA ARG A 472 -4.05 21.78 -0.14
C ARG A 472 -3.65 23.10 0.50
N SER A 473 -2.46 23.16 1.04
CA SER A 473 -1.94 24.39 1.65
C SER A 473 -1.69 25.44 0.57
N SER A 474 -1.97 26.67 0.89
CA SER A 474 -1.61 27.80 0.02
C SER A 474 -0.80 28.84 0.78
N MET A 475 0.15 29.45 0.10
CA MET A 475 0.98 30.53 0.61
C MET A 475 0.83 31.75 -0.32
N ILE A 476 0.41 32.85 0.27
CA ILE A 476 0.12 34.09 -0.45
C ILE A 476 0.97 35.19 0.18
N ARG A 477 1.55 36.06 -0.63
CA ARG A 477 2.25 37.24 -0.12
C ARG A 477 1.27 38.18 0.57
N ASP A 478 1.61 38.64 1.77
CA ASP A 478 0.77 39.58 2.51
C ASP A 478 0.66 40.91 1.75
N GLY A 479 -0.55 41.40 1.57
CA GLY A 479 -0.84 42.61 0.79
C GLY A 479 -1.21 42.36 -0.70
N GLU A 480 -1.13 41.16 -1.20
CA GLU A 480 -1.74 40.79 -2.48
C GLU A 480 -3.26 40.62 -2.32
N ASN A 481 -3.94 41.74 -2.20
CA ASN A 481 -5.32 41.90 -1.73
C ASN A 481 -6.44 41.20 -2.52
N LYS A 482 -6.15 40.41 -3.53
CA LYS A 482 -7.20 39.83 -4.39
C LYS A 482 -7.65 38.41 -4.03
N LEU A 483 -6.97 37.73 -3.10
CA LEU A 483 -7.19 36.30 -2.83
C LEU A 483 -7.41 35.96 -1.35
N GLN A 484 -7.47 36.92 -0.44
CA GLN A 484 -7.82 36.63 0.96
C GLN A 484 -9.34 36.44 1.05
N PRO A 485 -9.82 35.24 1.42
CA PRO A 485 -11.23 35.08 1.75
C PRO A 485 -11.58 36.04 2.89
N PRO A 486 -12.68 36.80 2.81
CA PRO A 486 -13.02 37.83 3.79
C PRO A 486 -13.23 37.31 5.22
N ASP A 487 -13.37 35.99 5.41
CA ASP A 487 -13.72 35.36 6.69
C ASP A 487 -12.63 34.46 7.28
N VAL A 488 -11.36 34.60 6.87
CA VAL A 488 -10.28 33.77 7.42
C VAL A 488 -9.96 34.16 8.85
N GLN A 489 -10.13 33.21 9.79
CA GLN A 489 -9.69 33.37 11.17
C GLN A 489 -8.25 32.86 11.32
N PHE A 490 -7.34 33.78 11.65
CA PHE A 490 -5.95 33.41 11.90
C PHE A 490 -5.76 32.81 13.28
N THR A 491 -5.11 31.66 13.33
CA THR A 491 -4.78 30.96 14.56
C THR A 491 -3.54 31.55 15.20
N ARG A 492 -3.61 31.87 16.49
CA ARG A 492 -2.45 32.30 17.29
C ARG A 492 -1.57 31.08 17.58
N LEU A 493 -0.25 31.20 17.39
CA LEU A 493 0.69 30.08 17.59
C LEU A 493 0.61 29.49 19.01
N GLY A 494 0.41 30.32 20.03
CA GLY A 494 0.27 29.86 21.41
C GLY A 494 -0.99 29.04 21.71
N LEU A 495 -1.95 28.96 20.77
CA LEU A 495 -3.14 28.14 20.90
C LEU A 495 -2.97 26.77 20.26
N LEU A 496 -1.87 26.55 19.54
CA LEU A 496 -1.58 25.25 18.93
C LEU A 496 -1.29 24.22 20.03
N ARG A 497 -2.08 23.14 20.05
CA ARG A 497 -1.92 22.06 21.02
C ARG A 497 -1.09 20.94 20.41
N THR A 498 -0.22 20.35 21.23
CA THR A 498 0.62 19.22 20.84
C THR A 498 0.04 17.89 21.31
N ARG A 499 -0.86 17.91 22.29
CA ARG A 499 -1.43 16.70 22.91
C ARG A 499 -2.92 16.83 23.16
N ALA A 500 -3.61 15.69 23.14
CA ALA A 500 -5.04 15.58 23.41
C ALA A 500 -5.35 14.43 24.37
N ASN A 501 -6.54 14.51 24.98
CA ASN A 501 -7.16 13.39 25.67
C ASN A 501 -8.36 12.94 24.82
N VAL A 502 -8.41 11.68 24.47
CA VAL A 502 -9.43 11.13 23.57
C VAL A 502 -10.01 9.83 24.12
N THR A 503 -11.24 9.56 23.75
CA THR A 503 -11.92 8.28 24.04
C THR A 503 -12.70 7.85 22.82
N GLY A 504 -12.93 6.56 22.68
CA GLY A 504 -13.70 6.00 21.58
C GLY A 504 -13.56 4.48 21.50
N HIS A 505 -14.07 3.91 20.42
CA HIS A 505 -14.00 2.49 20.15
C HIS A 505 -12.99 2.17 19.07
N VAL A 506 -12.31 1.04 19.25
CA VAL A 506 -11.40 0.50 18.23
C VAL A 506 -12.23 -0.09 17.11
N LEU A 507 -12.05 0.39 15.87
CA LEU A 507 -12.76 -0.14 14.71
C LEU A 507 -11.95 -1.20 13.95
N SER A 508 -10.64 -1.02 13.91
CA SER A 508 -9.72 -1.86 13.17
C SER A 508 -8.36 -1.78 13.84
N ILE A 509 -7.61 -2.86 13.88
CA ILE A 509 -6.26 -2.90 14.44
C ILE A 509 -5.33 -3.69 13.52
N GLY A 510 -4.07 -3.28 13.45
CA GLY A 510 -3.05 -3.98 12.70
C GLY A 510 -1.65 -3.67 13.20
N GLY A 511 -0.74 -4.62 12.97
CA GLY A 511 0.68 -4.47 13.22
C GLY A 511 1.45 -4.40 11.92
N ARG A 512 2.59 -3.71 11.94
CA ARG A 512 3.56 -3.71 10.86
C ARG A 512 4.97 -3.67 11.42
N SER A 513 5.85 -4.39 10.78
CA SER A 513 7.27 -4.38 11.08
C SER A 513 8.07 -4.33 9.78
N GLY A 514 9.33 -3.96 9.87
CA GLY A 514 10.21 -3.91 8.72
C GLY A 514 11.61 -3.47 9.11
N VAL A 515 12.44 -3.27 8.10
CA VAL A 515 13.80 -2.79 8.26
C VAL A 515 13.91 -1.44 7.54
N ARG A 516 14.48 -0.45 8.20
CA ARG A 516 14.76 0.87 7.60
C ARG A 516 15.91 0.78 6.62
N VAL A 517 16.07 1.81 5.79
CA VAL A 517 17.20 1.95 4.87
C VAL A 517 18.55 1.88 5.60
N ASP A 518 18.62 2.33 6.87
CA ASP A 518 19.80 2.25 7.73
C ASP A 518 20.02 0.86 8.37
N GLY A 519 19.22 -0.15 7.99
CA GLY A 519 19.30 -1.52 8.50
C GLY A 519 18.66 -1.74 9.87
N LYS A 520 18.06 -0.72 10.49
CA LYS A 520 17.42 -0.87 11.80
C LYS A 520 16.00 -1.41 11.70
N PRO A 521 15.65 -2.40 12.53
CA PRO A 521 14.28 -2.87 12.58
C PRO A 521 13.36 -1.79 13.16
N TRP A 522 12.12 -1.78 12.66
CA TRP A 522 11.05 -0.97 13.22
C TRP A 522 9.77 -1.80 13.34
N SER A 523 8.95 -1.45 14.31
CA SER A 523 7.62 -2.03 14.48
C SER A 523 6.62 -0.94 14.79
N MET A 524 5.39 -1.15 14.38
CA MET A 524 4.27 -0.23 14.57
C MET A 524 3.01 -1.03 14.85
N VAL A 525 2.23 -0.57 15.81
CA VAL A 525 0.82 -0.95 15.98
C VAL A 525 -0.01 0.26 15.59
N SER A 526 -1.03 0.06 14.78
CA SER A 526 -2.00 1.11 14.43
C SER A 526 -3.41 0.60 14.58
N PHE A 527 -4.31 1.47 15.00
CA PHE A 527 -5.74 1.19 15.04
C PHE A 527 -6.53 2.45 14.69
N ILE A 528 -7.76 2.24 14.24
CA ILE A 528 -8.70 3.32 13.97
C ILE A 528 -9.57 3.49 15.19
N LEU A 529 -9.56 4.69 15.75
CA LEU A 529 -10.39 5.12 16.87
C LEU A 529 -11.63 5.84 16.32
N TRP A 530 -12.78 5.53 16.89
CA TRP A 530 -14.06 6.16 16.60
C TRP A 530 -14.69 6.72 17.87
N ASP A 531 -15.06 8.01 17.89
CA ASP A 531 -15.66 8.69 19.04
C ASP A 531 -17.19 8.89 18.96
N GLY A 532 -17.83 8.23 17.98
CA GLY A 532 -19.25 8.37 17.70
C GLY A 532 -19.56 9.38 16.60
N ALA A 533 -18.61 10.24 16.23
CA ALA A 533 -18.79 11.26 15.19
C ALA A 533 -17.64 11.33 14.20
N SER A 534 -16.42 11.00 14.65
CA SER A 534 -15.19 11.17 13.87
C SER A 534 -14.25 10.00 14.07
N ILE A 535 -13.33 9.81 13.13
CA ILE A 535 -12.27 8.81 13.25
C ILE A 535 -10.90 9.46 13.31
N ALA A 536 -9.95 8.76 13.92
CA ALA A 536 -8.53 9.07 13.86
C ALA A 536 -7.71 7.79 13.79
N GLU A 537 -6.61 7.82 13.04
CA GLU A 537 -5.59 6.78 13.19
C GLU A 537 -4.83 6.99 14.49
N VAL A 538 -4.65 5.94 15.25
CA VAL A 538 -3.78 5.92 16.43
C VAL A 538 -2.60 5.01 16.16
N VAL A 539 -1.37 5.49 16.42
CA VAL A 539 -0.15 4.72 16.16
C VAL A 539 0.76 4.67 17.37
N ALA A 540 1.40 3.51 17.56
CA ALA A 540 2.48 3.32 18.51
C ALA A 540 3.69 2.72 17.80
N PHE A 541 4.88 3.24 18.05
CA PHE A 541 6.11 2.76 17.43
C PHE A 541 7.05 2.15 18.47
N GLY A 542 7.70 1.04 18.10
CA GLY A 542 8.80 0.41 18.84
C GLY A 542 8.53 0.29 20.34
N SER A 543 9.27 1.01 21.17
CA SER A 543 9.14 0.95 22.65
C SER A 543 7.82 1.48 23.20
N SER A 544 7.00 2.16 22.40
CA SER A 544 5.66 2.58 22.80
C SER A 544 4.60 1.49 22.68
N ILE A 545 4.94 0.38 22.01
CA ILE A 545 4.09 -0.80 21.93
C ILE A 545 4.16 -1.54 23.26
N ASN A 546 3.02 -1.79 23.86
CA ASN A 546 2.90 -2.52 25.11
C ASN A 546 1.77 -3.57 25.02
N GLN A 547 1.71 -4.46 26.00
CA GLN A 547 0.76 -5.58 26.00
C GLN A 547 -0.69 -5.12 25.88
N ARG A 548 -1.07 -4.00 26.48
CA ARG A 548 -2.45 -3.47 26.39
C ARG A 548 -2.85 -3.12 24.96
N LEU A 549 -1.90 -2.61 24.16
CA LEU A 549 -2.16 -2.32 22.75
C LEU A 549 -2.24 -3.60 21.93
N LEU A 550 -1.47 -4.61 22.26
CA LEU A 550 -1.50 -5.91 21.57
C LEU A 550 -2.77 -6.71 21.90
N ASP A 551 -3.35 -6.48 23.07
CA ASP A 551 -4.58 -7.14 23.53
C ASP A 551 -5.85 -6.45 23.01
N LEU A 552 -5.75 -5.27 22.38
CA LEU A 552 -6.92 -4.58 21.82
C LEU A 552 -7.61 -5.40 20.73
N ARG A 553 -8.91 -5.31 20.73
CA ARG A 553 -9.75 -5.91 19.69
C ARG A 553 -10.75 -4.87 19.14
N PRO A 554 -11.18 -5.02 17.88
CA PRO A 554 -12.29 -4.22 17.36
C PRO A 554 -13.51 -4.30 18.30
N GLY A 555 -14.12 -3.15 18.56
CA GLY A 555 -15.21 -2.99 19.52
C GLY A 555 -14.80 -2.62 20.94
N ASP A 556 -13.52 -2.68 21.30
CA ASP A 556 -13.07 -2.28 22.63
C ASP A 556 -13.16 -0.76 22.80
N GLU A 557 -13.69 -0.31 23.94
CA GLU A 557 -13.64 1.10 24.35
C GLU A 557 -12.26 1.41 24.94
N ILE A 558 -11.64 2.46 24.44
CA ILE A 558 -10.33 2.91 24.90
C ILE A 558 -10.37 4.40 25.31
N ARG A 559 -9.67 4.72 26.38
CA ARG A 559 -9.43 6.08 26.86
C ARG A 559 -7.95 6.36 26.86
N MET A 560 -7.57 7.44 26.22
CA MET A 560 -6.17 7.83 26.12
C MET A 560 -5.99 9.28 26.58
N THR A 561 -5.02 9.50 27.43
CA THR A 561 -4.64 10.86 27.86
C THR A 561 -3.23 11.18 27.42
N GLY A 562 -3.01 12.41 26.96
CA GLY A 562 -1.71 12.91 26.55
C GLY A 562 -1.21 12.31 25.23
N VAL A 563 -2.09 11.85 24.33
CA VAL A 563 -1.68 11.41 22.98
C VAL A 563 -1.14 12.60 22.18
N GLU A 564 -0.09 12.38 21.43
CA GLU A 564 0.51 13.40 20.57
C GLU A 564 -0.34 13.60 19.32
N ILE A 565 -0.62 14.85 18.96
CA ILE A 565 -1.38 15.21 17.76
C ILE A 565 -0.43 15.32 16.58
N GLY A 566 -0.74 14.64 15.50
CA GLY A 566 -0.01 14.70 14.25
C GLY A 566 -0.91 14.50 13.05
N TRP A 567 -0.31 14.60 11.89
CA TRP A 567 -1.00 14.37 10.62
C TRP A 567 -0.10 13.51 9.73
N ARG A 568 -0.73 12.68 8.95
CA ARG A 568 -0.05 11.91 7.90
C ARG A 568 -0.94 11.89 6.67
N SER A 569 -0.40 12.37 5.55
CA SER A 569 -1.14 12.45 4.29
C SER A 569 -2.52 13.11 4.44
N GLY A 570 -2.59 14.20 5.24
CA GLY A 570 -3.83 14.95 5.50
C GLY A 570 -4.80 14.31 6.49
N VAL A 571 -4.47 13.16 7.10
CA VAL A 571 -5.30 12.46 8.10
C VAL A 571 -4.81 12.76 9.51
N LEU A 572 -5.75 12.98 10.44
CA LEU A 572 -5.43 13.06 11.86
C LEU A 572 -4.80 11.74 12.33
N GLN A 573 -3.57 11.83 12.80
CA GLN A 573 -2.82 10.72 13.38
C GLN A 573 -2.48 11.04 14.83
N LEU A 574 -2.98 10.24 15.75
CA LEU A 574 -2.66 10.33 17.16
C LEU A 574 -1.52 9.38 17.48
N ARG A 575 -0.46 9.88 18.12
CA ARG A 575 0.72 9.08 18.42
C ARG A 575 0.81 8.78 19.89
N ILE A 576 0.99 7.51 20.21
CA ILE A 576 1.22 7.04 21.57
C ILE A 576 2.71 7.17 21.90
N ASP A 577 2.98 7.87 22.99
CA ASP A 577 4.31 8.03 23.58
C ASP A 577 4.32 7.31 24.93
N ASN A 578 5.21 6.35 25.12
CA ASN A 578 5.30 5.53 26.33
C ASN A 578 5.58 6.31 27.61
N ARG A 579 6.04 7.56 27.51
CA ARG A 579 6.38 8.41 28.67
C ARG A 579 5.22 9.29 29.13
N LYS A 580 4.39 9.74 28.19
CA LYS A 580 3.38 10.78 28.45
C LYS A 580 1.95 10.34 28.15
N THR A 581 1.77 9.32 27.32
CA THR A 581 0.45 8.77 27.03
C THR A 581 0.06 7.71 28.07
N ARG A 582 -1.12 7.86 28.65
CA ARG A 582 -1.75 6.82 29.46
C ARG A 582 -2.93 6.22 28.70
N ILE A 583 -3.05 4.92 28.77
CA ILE A 583 -4.07 4.15 28.06
C ILE A 583 -4.86 3.37 29.10
N GLU A 584 -6.18 3.50 29.04
CA GLU A 584 -7.12 2.73 29.82
C GLU A 584 -8.12 2.06 28.87
N THR A 585 -8.31 0.78 29.03
CA THR A 585 -9.38 0.03 28.34
C THR A 585 -10.54 -0.14 29.31
N ALA A 586 -11.76 0.12 28.88
CA ALA A 586 -12.91 -0.23 29.69
C ALA A 586 -12.92 -1.75 29.86
N SER A 587 -12.89 -2.23 31.10
CA SER A 587 -13.04 -3.66 31.37
C SER A 587 -14.43 -4.09 30.86
N LYS A 588 -14.47 -5.09 30.00
CA LYS A 588 -15.72 -5.77 29.67
C LYS A 588 -16.29 -6.28 30.99
N SER A 589 -17.36 -5.62 31.48
CA SER A 589 -18.11 -6.05 32.67
C SER A 589 -18.92 -7.30 32.38
#